data_0173baef7877dc75a87feff5d7c590e1
#
_entry.id   0173baef7877dc75a87feff5d7c590e1
#
_cell.length_a   1.000
_cell.length_b   1.000
_cell.length_c   1.000
_cell.angle_alpha   90.00
_cell.angle_beta   90.00
_cell.angle_gamma   90.00
#
_symmetry.space_group_name_H-M   'P 1'
#
loop_
_entity.id
_entity.type
_entity.pdbx_description
1 polymer ?
#
loop_
_entity_poly.entity_id
_entity_poly.type
_entity_poly.pdbx_seq_one_letter_code
_entity_poly.pdbx_strand_id
1 'polypeptide(L)'
;MHDHLFYTASVHRDNPGALVVQESFSFPRLYLALGVTTMRTTGSNEPYADLYLQRHIEDGRVVGPHINVTAPYLEGAGTQFAQMHELKDANEAREFVDFWANEGAGSFKAYMHVTRAELGAAIAEAHKRRVTLTGHLCSVTFREAAELGIDDLEHGFIVATDFTPDKQPDVCPPGGTQKYFLQVDAHSAPFQDLIRFLISHHVAITSTLPVFELSAPGRPAPASMTRGLDTLADFARLNYLTLRAASHSNPNNHGAEALKKEMELERAFAAAGGMLLAGPDPTGSGGVVAGFGDLREVELLVEAGFSSAEAIHIATSNGAQFLGLLDRIGTLAPGKNADLVLIHGDPSKDIAEIEKVETVFKDGVGYDSAKLIESVRGQVGIR
;
A
#
# COMPACT_ATOMS: atom_id res chain seq x y z
N MET A 1 1.78 -1.21 -5.39
CA MET A 1 1.94 0.27 -5.40
C MET A 1 1.91 0.87 -4.00
N HIS A 2 1.40 0.16 -3.02
CA HIS A 2 1.48 0.50 -1.60
C HIS A 2 2.27 -0.56 -0.85
N ASP A 3 3.59 -0.45 -0.90
CA ASP A 3 4.53 -1.41 -0.34
C ASP A 3 5.44 -0.74 0.69
N HIS A 4 6.12 -1.54 1.48
CA HIS A 4 7.07 -1.07 2.49
C HIS A 4 8.28 -1.99 2.58
N LEU A 5 9.37 -1.49 3.17
CA LEU A 5 10.59 -2.26 3.45
C LEU A 5 10.85 -2.39 4.96
N PHE A 6 9.78 -2.31 5.74
CA PHE A 6 9.84 -2.48 7.19
C PHE A 6 8.68 -3.34 7.70
N TYR A 7 8.82 -3.90 8.90
CA TYR A 7 7.81 -4.69 9.58
C TYR A 7 7.67 -4.26 11.05
N THR A 8 6.45 -4.26 11.58
CA THR A 8 6.18 -3.80 12.94
C THR A 8 6.84 -4.71 13.98
N ALA A 9 7.58 -4.10 14.90
CA ALA A 9 8.28 -4.78 15.99
C ALA A 9 7.45 -4.86 17.28
N SER A 10 6.35 -4.11 17.39
CA SER A 10 5.56 -4.02 18.61
C SER A 10 4.33 -4.92 18.60
N VAL A 11 4.07 -5.58 19.71
CA VAL A 11 2.91 -6.46 19.96
C VAL A 11 1.75 -5.76 20.68
N HIS A 12 1.93 -4.55 21.20
CA HIS A 12 0.93 -3.93 22.06
C HIS A 12 0.13 -2.88 21.28
N ARG A 13 -1.18 -3.15 21.12
CA ARG A 13 -2.16 -2.19 20.57
C ARG A 13 -2.17 -0.85 21.31
N ASP A 14 -1.80 -0.86 22.60
CA ASP A 14 -1.84 0.30 23.47
C ASP A 14 -0.48 1.00 23.61
N ASN A 15 0.51 0.59 22.80
CA ASN A 15 1.80 1.28 22.80
C ASN A 15 1.84 2.27 21.62
N PRO A 16 1.63 3.58 21.87
CA PRO A 16 1.67 4.60 20.82
C PRO A 16 3.06 4.79 20.20
N GLY A 17 4.06 4.04 20.64
CA GLY A 17 5.42 4.04 20.12
C GLY A 17 5.79 2.74 19.40
N ALA A 18 4.91 2.17 18.58
CA ALA A 18 5.25 0.98 17.78
C ALA A 18 6.51 1.24 16.96
N LEU A 19 7.58 0.52 17.28
CA LEU A 19 8.81 0.54 16.48
C LEU A 19 8.66 -0.40 15.29
N VAL A 20 9.31 -0.04 14.19
CA VAL A 20 9.41 -0.88 13.00
C VAL A 20 10.84 -1.33 12.77
N VAL A 21 11.00 -2.49 12.17
CA VAL A 21 12.29 -3.09 11.82
C VAL A 21 12.45 -3.01 10.31
N GLN A 22 13.60 -2.52 9.86
CA GLN A 22 13.95 -2.50 8.45
C GLN A 22 14.18 -3.92 7.91
N GLU A 23 13.54 -4.25 6.79
CA GLU A 23 13.55 -5.58 6.17
C GLU A 23 14.33 -5.62 4.85
N SER A 24 15.50 -5.01 4.82
CA SER A 24 16.34 -4.90 3.62
C SER A 24 16.83 -6.24 3.02
N PHE A 25 16.73 -7.34 3.78
CA PHE A 25 17.12 -8.67 3.32
C PHE A 25 15.93 -9.51 2.89
N SER A 26 14.89 -9.59 3.73
CA SER A 26 13.75 -10.49 3.58
C SER A 26 12.75 -9.98 2.54
N PHE A 27 12.30 -8.75 2.67
CA PHE A 27 11.22 -8.20 1.85
C PHE A 27 11.55 -8.11 0.36
N PRO A 28 12.73 -7.62 -0.08
CA PRO A 28 13.06 -7.60 -1.51
C PRO A 28 13.03 -8.98 -2.15
N ARG A 29 13.45 -10.02 -1.41
CA ARG A 29 13.41 -11.40 -1.88
C ARG A 29 11.99 -11.95 -1.96
N LEU A 30 11.14 -11.64 -0.98
CA LEU A 30 9.75 -12.06 -0.97
C LEU A 30 8.93 -11.38 -2.08
N TYR A 31 9.09 -10.08 -2.26
CA TYR A 31 8.47 -9.36 -3.38
C TYR A 31 8.84 -10.03 -4.70
N LEU A 32 10.12 -10.19 -4.97
CA LEU A 32 10.58 -10.79 -6.22
C LEU A 32 10.12 -12.25 -6.35
N ALA A 33 10.20 -13.05 -5.27
CA ALA A 33 9.76 -14.45 -5.27
C ALA A 33 8.30 -14.62 -5.69
N LEU A 34 7.45 -13.64 -5.36
CA LEU A 34 6.01 -13.70 -5.56
C LEU A 34 5.51 -12.80 -6.70
N GLY A 35 6.44 -12.42 -7.61
CA GLY A 35 6.10 -11.82 -8.89
C GLY A 35 6.15 -10.29 -8.94
N VAL A 36 6.50 -9.62 -7.85
CA VAL A 36 6.66 -8.16 -7.85
C VAL A 36 8.05 -7.82 -8.42
N THR A 37 8.10 -7.35 -9.66
CA THR A 37 9.33 -6.94 -10.34
C THR A 37 9.63 -5.45 -10.23
N THR A 38 8.58 -4.64 -10.00
CA THR A 38 8.69 -3.20 -9.75
C THR A 38 7.67 -2.82 -8.68
N MET A 39 8.09 -2.06 -7.69
CA MET A 39 7.25 -1.58 -6.59
C MET A 39 7.53 -0.11 -6.26
N ARG A 40 6.61 0.52 -5.55
CA ARG A 40 6.78 1.80 -4.87
C ARG A 40 6.68 1.56 -3.36
N THR A 41 7.66 2.00 -2.60
CA THR A 41 7.46 2.14 -1.16
C THR A 41 6.49 3.30 -0.90
N THR A 42 5.72 3.21 0.19
CA THR A 42 4.67 4.21 0.45
C THR A 42 4.92 4.84 1.82
N GLY A 43 6.02 5.58 1.88
CA GLY A 43 6.61 6.13 3.08
C GLY A 43 7.75 5.25 3.61
N SER A 44 8.83 5.89 4.03
CA SER A 44 10.01 5.23 4.57
C SER A 44 10.26 5.66 6.02
N ASN A 45 10.56 4.70 6.89
CA ASN A 45 11.04 4.99 8.24
C ASN A 45 12.56 5.07 8.30
N GLU A 46 13.25 4.37 7.39
CA GLU A 46 14.70 4.37 7.25
C GLU A 46 15.09 4.73 5.81
N PRO A 47 14.86 5.99 5.38
CA PRO A 47 14.90 6.39 3.97
C PRO A 47 16.27 6.17 3.31
N TYR A 48 17.36 6.37 4.03
CA TYR A 48 18.68 6.08 3.48
C TYR A 48 18.93 4.57 3.30
N ALA A 49 18.36 3.72 4.17
CA ALA A 49 18.43 2.28 3.99
C ALA A 49 17.69 1.86 2.71
N ASP A 50 16.50 2.44 2.44
CA ASP A 50 15.71 2.18 1.25
C ASP A 50 16.41 2.66 -0.03
N LEU A 51 16.98 3.88 -0.02
CA LEU A 51 17.76 4.43 -1.15
C LEU A 51 19.03 3.64 -1.44
N TYR A 52 19.75 3.18 -0.41
CA TYR A 52 20.92 2.31 -0.59
C TYR A 52 20.52 0.93 -1.10
N LEU A 53 19.42 0.37 -0.60
CA LEU A 53 18.90 -0.91 -1.07
C LEU A 53 18.53 -0.85 -2.55
N GLN A 54 17.79 0.19 -2.97
CA GLN A 54 17.47 0.45 -4.38
C GLN A 54 18.74 0.41 -5.24
N ARG A 55 19.76 1.23 -4.89
CA ARG A 55 21.03 1.29 -5.64
C ARG A 55 21.72 -0.07 -5.70
N HIS A 56 21.73 -0.83 -4.60
CA HIS A 56 22.37 -2.15 -4.57
C HIS A 56 21.61 -3.19 -5.41
N ILE A 57 20.30 -3.07 -5.51
CA ILE A 57 19.50 -3.93 -6.40
C ILE A 57 19.77 -3.58 -7.87
N GLU A 58 19.83 -2.30 -8.21
CA GLU A 58 20.13 -1.83 -9.56
C GLU A 58 21.55 -2.19 -10.00
N ASP A 59 22.51 -2.16 -9.07
CA ASP A 59 23.90 -2.61 -9.30
C ASP A 59 24.04 -4.15 -9.36
N GLY A 60 22.94 -4.92 -9.16
CA GLY A 60 22.97 -6.39 -9.13
C GLY A 60 23.64 -7.01 -7.91
N ARG A 61 23.89 -6.25 -6.84
CA ARG A 61 24.52 -6.73 -5.60
C ARG A 61 23.54 -7.36 -4.64
N VAL A 62 22.26 -6.97 -4.71
CA VAL A 62 21.17 -7.48 -3.89
C VAL A 62 20.03 -7.94 -4.80
N VAL A 63 19.42 -9.06 -4.47
CA VAL A 63 18.26 -9.60 -5.16
C VAL A 63 17.00 -8.89 -4.67
N GLY A 64 16.21 -8.36 -5.59
CA GLY A 64 14.95 -7.67 -5.30
C GLY A 64 14.32 -7.01 -6.53
N PRO A 65 13.11 -6.43 -6.41
CA PRO A 65 12.45 -5.69 -7.46
C PRO A 65 13.11 -4.35 -7.74
N HIS A 66 12.75 -3.69 -8.84
CA HIS A 66 12.98 -2.25 -8.98
C HIS A 66 12.13 -1.50 -7.95
N ILE A 67 12.71 -0.53 -7.27
CA ILE A 67 12.05 0.20 -6.19
C ILE A 67 11.95 1.69 -6.54
N ASN A 68 10.73 2.22 -6.60
CA ASN A 68 10.50 3.65 -6.51
C ASN A 68 10.43 4.00 -5.01
N VAL A 69 11.48 4.61 -4.48
CA VAL A 69 11.59 4.92 -3.06
C VAL A 69 10.81 6.19 -2.74
N THR A 70 9.85 6.07 -1.82
CA THR A 70 9.15 7.22 -1.23
C THR A 70 9.99 7.78 -0.08
N ALA A 71 10.05 9.10 0.03
CA ALA A 71 10.65 9.83 1.15
C ALA A 71 10.04 9.43 2.50
N PRO A 72 10.60 9.88 3.63
CA PRO A 72 9.92 9.79 4.92
C PRO A 72 8.54 10.43 4.86
N TYR A 73 7.67 10.02 5.78
CA TYR A 73 6.31 10.54 5.85
C TYR A 73 6.29 12.06 6.09
N LEU A 74 5.44 12.76 5.36
CA LEU A 74 5.02 14.14 5.64
C LEU A 74 3.87 14.06 6.64
N GLU A 75 4.14 14.27 7.92
CA GLU A 75 3.15 14.18 8.99
C GLU A 75 2.99 15.52 9.71
N GLY A 76 1.78 15.83 10.14
CA GLY A 76 1.48 16.99 10.97
C GLY A 76 1.59 16.69 12.47
N ALA A 77 1.30 17.69 13.30
CA ALA A 77 1.35 17.55 14.75
C ALA A 77 0.32 16.54 15.29
N GLY A 78 0.74 15.63 16.17
CA GLY A 78 -0.11 14.63 16.82
C GLY A 78 0.10 13.21 16.36
N THR A 79 1.21 12.91 15.69
CA THR A 79 1.55 11.54 15.27
C THR A 79 1.63 10.57 16.45
N GLN A 80 1.21 9.33 16.19
CA GLN A 80 1.36 8.22 17.15
C GLN A 80 2.66 7.42 16.94
N PHE A 81 3.43 7.77 15.91
CA PHE A 81 4.63 7.01 15.50
C PHE A 81 5.89 7.80 15.82
N ALA A 82 6.64 7.35 16.82
CA ALA A 82 7.86 8.01 17.28
C ALA A 82 8.96 8.18 16.19
N GLN A 83 8.89 7.41 15.11
CA GLN A 83 9.84 7.49 13.99
C GLN A 83 9.41 8.48 12.90
N MET A 84 8.23 9.08 13.00
CA MET A 84 7.76 10.10 12.05
C MET A 84 8.12 11.49 12.53
N HIS A 85 8.61 12.31 11.60
CA HIS A 85 8.88 13.71 11.85
C HIS A 85 7.60 14.54 11.68
N GLU A 86 7.25 15.34 12.69
CA GLU A 86 6.13 16.29 12.61
C GLU A 86 6.58 17.59 11.96
N LEU A 87 5.90 17.97 10.89
CA LEU A 87 6.10 19.27 10.23
C LEU A 87 5.60 20.42 11.12
N LYS A 88 6.27 21.55 11.07
CA LYS A 88 5.90 22.76 11.80
C LYS A 88 4.97 23.66 11.00
N ASP A 89 5.18 23.71 9.69
CA ASP A 89 4.44 24.59 8.79
C ASP A 89 4.68 24.26 7.30
N ALA A 90 3.99 25.00 6.45
CA ALA A 90 4.08 24.86 5.00
C ALA A 90 5.49 25.16 4.42
N ASN A 91 6.33 25.91 5.12
CA ASN A 91 7.70 26.18 4.69
C ASN A 91 8.56 24.93 4.89
N GLU A 92 8.48 24.34 6.09
CA GLU A 92 9.20 23.09 6.37
C GLU A 92 8.75 21.97 5.42
N ALA A 93 7.45 21.90 5.07
CA ALA A 93 6.94 20.95 4.09
C ALA A 93 7.63 21.09 2.71
N ARG A 94 7.84 22.33 2.23
CA ARG A 94 8.60 22.57 0.98
C ARG A 94 10.07 22.18 1.09
N GLU A 95 10.73 22.59 2.17
CA GLU A 95 12.14 22.29 2.43
C GLU A 95 12.37 20.79 2.53
N PHE A 96 11.44 20.08 3.18
CA PHE A 96 11.45 18.62 3.29
C PHE A 96 11.37 17.94 1.92
N VAL A 97 10.43 18.35 1.07
CA VAL A 97 10.27 17.81 -0.28
C VAL A 97 11.52 18.12 -1.12
N ASP A 98 12.01 19.36 -1.06
CA ASP A 98 13.23 19.78 -1.79
C ASP A 98 14.43 18.93 -1.39
N PHE A 99 14.65 18.75 -0.09
CA PHE A 99 15.76 17.94 0.45
C PHE A 99 15.69 16.49 -0.04
N TRP A 100 14.57 15.80 0.20
CA TRP A 100 14.48 14.37 -0.13
C TRP A 100 14.44 14.09 -1.63
N ALA A 101 13.88 14.99 -2.43
CA ALA A 101 13.97 14.90 -3.88
C ALA A 101 15.44 15.00 -4.36
N ASN A 102 16.27 15.86 -3.74
CA ASN A 102 17.70 15.96 -4.03
C ASN A 102 18.48 14.71 -3.56
N GLU A 103 18.04 14.03 -2.48
CA GLU A 103 18.62 12.76 -2.02
C GLU A 103 18.25 11.57 -2.94
N GLY A 104 17.23 11.73 -3.80
CA GLY A 104 16.84 10.74 -4.79
C GLY A 104 15.51 10.03 -4.50
N ALA A 105 14.70 10.55 -3.59
CA ALA A 105 13.33 10.03 -3.42
C ALA A 105 12.51 10.22 -4.70
N GLY A 106 11.83 9.16 -5.14
CA GLY A 106 11.04 9.10 -6.36
C GLY A 106 9.56 9.46 -6.16
N SER A 107 9.12 9.58 -4.91
CA SER A 107 7.75 9.95 -4.54
C SER A 107 7.68 10.45 -3.09
N PHE A 108 6.53 11.00 -2.71
CA PHE A 108 6.23 11.47 -1.35
C PHE A 108 4.89 10.92 -0.87
N LYS A 109 4.73 10.79 0.46
CA LYS A 109 3.47 10.42 1.11
C LYS A 109 3.16 11.37 2.26
N ALA A 110 2.00 12.02 2.18
CA ALA A 110 1.39 12.71 3.29
C ALA A 110 0.68 11.72 4.23
N TYR A 111 0.66 12.02 5.52
CA TYR A 111 0.05 11.18 6.51
C TYR A 111 -1.09 11.90 7.26
N MET A 112 -1.58 11.32 8.33
CA MET A 112 -2.92 11.57 8.89
C MET A 112 -3.19 13.01 9.36
N HIS A 113 -2.20 13.72 9.87
CA HIS A 113 -2.40 14.99 10.58
C HIS A 113 -1.88 16.23 9.84
N VAL A 114 -1.45 16.08 8.58
CA VAL A 114 -1.02 17.25 7.78
C VAL A 114 -2.16 18.25 7.64
N THR A 115 -1.83 19.53 7.69
CA THR A 115 -2.78 20.60 7.36
C THR A 115 -2.87 20.78 5.85
N ARG A 116 -3.96 21.40 5.36
CA ARG A 116 -4.10 21.76 3.93
C ARG A 116 -2.98 22.67 3.46
N ALA A 117 -2.47 23.55 4.33
CA ALA A 117 -1.36 24.43 4.01
C ALA A 117 -0.04 23.66 3.79
N GLU A 118 0.27 22.70 4.66
CA GLU A 118 1.43 21.82 4.54
C GLU A 118 1.30 20.90 3.31
N LEU A 119 0.14 20.26 3.13
CA LEU A 119 -0.14 19.39 2.00
C LEU A 119 -0.01 20.11 0.67
N GLY A 120 -0.65 21.29 0.54
CA GLY A 120 -0.59 22.07 -0.69
C GLY A 120 0.82 22.56 -1.01
N ALA A 121 1.59 22.94 0.02
CA ALA A 121 2.99 23.35 -0.15
C ALA A 121 3.88 22.19 -0.60
N ALA A 122 3.68 21.00 -0.01
CA ALA A 122 4.40 19.78 -0.38
C ALA A 122 4.06 19.33 -1.81
N ILE A 123 2.78 19.31 -2.19
CA ILE A 123 2.33 18.95 -3.55
C ILE A 123 2.96 19.89 -4.58
N ALA A 124 2.88 21.20 -4.35
CA ALA A 124 3.42 22.19 -5.29
C ALA A 124 4.93 22.01 -5.50
N GLU A 125 5.70 21.70 -4.46
CA GLU A 125 7.14 21.46 -4.59
C GLU A 125 7.42 20.10 -5.23
N ALA A 126 6.67 19.04 -4.89
CA ALA A 126 6.81 17.73 -5.52
C ALA A 126 6.56 17.79 -7.04
N HIS A 127 5.49 18.45 -7.47
CA HIS A 127 5.17 18.63 -8.89
C HIS A 127 6.21 19.46 -9.63
N LYS A 128 6.75 20.50 -9.01
CA LYS A 128 7.88 21.26 -9.59
C LYS A 128 9.10 20.37 -9.84
N ARG A 129 9.30 19.34 -8.99
CA ARG A 129 10.32 18.32 -9.13
C ARG A 129 9.94 17.15 -10.03
N ARG A 130 8.70 17.12 -10.53
CA ARG A 130 8.11 16.05 -11.35
C ARG A 130 8.08 14.71 -10.63
N VAL A 131 7.82 14.75 -9.33
CA VAL A 131 7.57 13.57 -8.50
C VAL A 131 6.17 13.60 -7.93
N THR A 132 5.59 12.42 -7.70
CA THR A 132 4.22 12.28 -7.19
C THR A 132 4.18 12.42 -5.68
N LEU A 133 3.03 12.90 -5.18
CA LEU A 133 2.70 12.94 -3.77
C LEU A 133 1.36 12.25 -3.52
N THR A 134 1.35 11.28 -2.62
CA THR A 134 0.18 10.48 -2.26
C THR A 134 -0.21 10.70 -0.81
N GLY A 135 -1.35 10.17 -0.35
CA GLY A 135 -1.78 10.44 1.01
C GLY A 135 -2.63 9.38 1.69
N HIS A 136 -2.24 9.03 2.94
CA HIS A 136 -3.11 8.42 3.94
C HIS A 136 -3.67 9.54 4.82
N LEU A 137 -4.77 10.12 4.41
CA LEU A 137 -5.25 11.37 5.00
C LEU A 137 -6.34 11.13 6.06
N CYS A 138 -6.42 12.05 7.02
CA CYS A 138 -7.48 12.10 8.01
C CYS A 138 -7.91 13.55 8.31
N SER A 139 -6.96 14.44 8.55
CA SER A 139 -7.19 15.88 8.82
C SER A 139 -7.69 16.64 7.59
N VAL A 140 -7.31 16.20 6.40
CA VAL A 140 -7.73 16.74 5.10
C VAL A 140 -8.65 15.73 4.42
N THR A 141 -9.77 16.19 3.86
CA THR A 141 -10.70 15.34 3.11
C THR A 141 -10.12 14.96 1.73
N PHE A 142 -10.62 13.92 1.12
CA PHE A 142 -10.22 13.53 -0.23
C PHE A 142 -10.52 14.63 -1.25
N ARG A 143 -11.67 15.30 -1.11
CA ARG A 143 -12.04 16.44 -1.97
C ARG A 143 -11.05 17.59 -1.83
N GLU A 144 -10.72 18.00 -0.60
CA GLU A 144 -9.73 19.07 -0.36
C GLU A 144 -8.34 18.70 -0.91
N ALA A 145 -7.91 17.44 -0.73
CA ALA A 145 -6.64 16.96 -1.27
C ALA A 145 -6.61 16.97 -2.81
N ALA A 146 -7.71 16.58 -3.45
CA ALA A 146 -7.84 16.64 -4.92
C ALA A 146 -7.80 18.09 -5.45
N GLU A 147 -8.43 19.05 -4.73
CA GLU A 147 -8.33 20.48 -5.05
C GLU A 147 -6.90 21.01 -4.93
N LEU A 148 -6.10 20.45 -4.02
CA LEU A 148 -4.68 20.81 -3.87
C LEU A 148 -3.78 20.10 -4.89
N GLY A 149 -4.31 19.11 -5.64
CA GLY A 149 -3.60 18.41 -6.72
C GLY A 149 -2.89 17.14 -6.30
N ILE A 150 -3.35 16.43 -5.26
CA ILE A 150 -2.78 15.13 -4.87
C ILE A 150 -2.88 14.12 -6.01
N ASP A 151 -1.87 13.24 -6.15
CA ASP A 151 -1.82 12.28 -7.26
C ASP A 151 -2.55 10.96 -6.96
N ASP A 152 -2.53 10.51 -5.69
CA ASP A 152 -3.12 9.24 -5.29
C ASP A 152 -3.54 9.27 -3.81
N LEU A 153 -4.63 8.58 -3.49
CA LEU A 153 -5.17 8.43 -2.15
C LEU A 153 -5.09 6.96 -1.73
N GLU A 154 -4.44 6.73 -0.61
CA GLU A 154 -4.10 5.41 -0.12
C GLU A 154 -5.24 4.78 0.68
N HIS A 155 -5.32 3.44 0.69
CA HIS A 155 -6.26 2.64 1.47
C HIS A 155 -7.73 2.73 1.04
N GLY A 156 -7.98 3.00 -0.24
CA GLY A 156 -9.35 3.09 -0.74
C GLY A 156 -10.13 4.22 -0.09
N PHE A 157 -11.40 3.97 0.24
CA PHE A 157 -12.29 4.96 0.84
C PHE A 157 -12.45 4.80 2.36
N ILE A 158 -11.92 3.75 2.98
CA ILE A 158 -12.09 3.46 4.40
C ILE A 158 -11.51 4.55 5.31
N VAL A 159 -10.52 5.29 4.83
CA VAL A 159 -9.89 6.40 5.53
C VAL A 159 -10.47 7.78 5.14
N ALA A 160 -11.37 7.84 4.16
CA ALA A 160 -11.99 9.09 3.71
C ALA A 160 -12.81 9.75 4.83
N THR A 161 -12.53 11.02 5.07
CA THR A 161 -13.24 11.82 6.10
C THR A 161 -14.36 12.68 5.50
N ASP A 162 -14.58 12.61 4.18
CA ASP A 162 -15.59 13.38 3.45
C ASP A 162 -17.03 13.13 3.93
N PHE A 163 -17.28 11.93 4.49
CA PHE A 163 -18.59 11.52 4.98
C PHE A 163 -18.77 11.73 6.48
N THR A 164 -17.79 12.32 7.17
CA THR A 164 -17.85 12.59 8.60
C THR A 164 -18.61 13.89 8.85
N PRO A 165 -19.75 13.85 9.55
CA PRO A 165 -20.48 15.06 9.91
C PRO A 165 -19.63 16.01 10.73
N ASP A 166 -19.82 17.32 10.49
CA ASP A 166 -19.16 18.39 11.22
C ASP A 166 -17.63 18.30 11.25
N LYS A 167 -17.03 17.66 10.24
CA LYS A 167 -15.57 17.58 10.06
C LYS A 167 -14.97 18.98 10.13
N GLN A 168 -14.09 19.18 11.10
CA GLN A 168 -13.36 20.45 11.22
C GLN A 168 -12.17 20.48 10.26
N PRO A 169 -11.88 21.62 9.61
CA PRO A 169 -10.71 21.79 8.78
C PRO A 169 -9.42 21.47 9.53
N ASP A 170 -8.50 20.75 8.87
CA ASP A 170 -7.17 20.41 9.38
C ASP A 170 -7.16 19.63 10.72
N VAL A 171 -8.28 18.96 11.05
CA VAL A 171 -8.40 18.14 12.26
C VAL A 171 -8.86 16.74 11.91
N CYS A 172 -8.12 15.73 12.33
CA CYS A 172 -8.54 14.34 12.22
C CYS A 172 -9.70 14.07 13.21
N PRO A 173 -10.86 13.53 12.75
CA PRO A 173 -12.01 13.32 13.62
C PRO A 173 -11.69 12.33 14.75
N PRO A 174 -12.06 12.65 16.02
CA PRO A 174 -11.85 11.75 17.13
C PRO A 174 -12.69 10.46 16.96
N GLY A 175 -12.07 9.31 17.21
CA GLY A 175 -12.71 7.99 17.10
C GLY A 175 -12.74 7.38 15.70
N GLY A 176 -12.04 8.02 14.75
CA GLY A 176 -11.85 7.48 13.39
C GLY A 176 -13.07 7.62 12.49
N THR A 177 -12.95 7.09 11.29
CA THR A 177 -13.95 7.20 10.20
C THR A 177 -14.92 6.03 10.13
N GLN A 178 -14.60 4.88 10.69
CA GLN A 178 -15.28 3.60 10.47
C GLN A 178 -16.81 3.66 10.66
N LYS A 179 -17.29 4.37 11.67
CA LYS A 179 -18.73 4.50 11.92
C LYS A 179 -19.48 5.15 10.76
N TYR A 180 -18.92 6.16 10.14
CA TYR A 180 -19.54 6.89 9.03
C TYR A 180 -19.29 6.19 7.71
N PHE A 181 -18.11 5.63 7.54
CA PHE A 181 -17.74 4.81 6.39
C PHE A 181 -18.74 3.66 6.14
N LEU A 182 -19.13 2.91 7.18
CA LEU A 182 -20.09 1.82 7.05
C LEU A 182 -21.49 2.28 6.56
N GLN A 183 -21.82 3.56 6.68
CA GLN A 183 -23.07 4.13 6.23
C GLN A 183 -23.02 4.65 4.78
N VAL A 184 -21.85 4.67 4.16
CA VAL A 184 -21.71 5.14 2.78
C VAL A 184 -22.39 4.17 1.84
N ASP A 185 -23.30 4.69 1.01
CA ASP A 185 -23.91 3.95 -0.08
C ASP A 185 -23.21 4.31 -1.39
N ALA A 186 -22.70 3.29 -2.08
CA ALA A 186 -22.01 3.43 -3.37
C ALA A 186 -22.86 4.13 -4.44
N HIS A 187 -24.19 4.05 -4.33
CA HIS A 187 -25.12 4.68 -5.28
C HIS A 187 -25.63 6.04 -4.80
N SER A 188 -25.27 6.48 -3.61
CA SER A 188 -25.69 7.78 -3.08
C SER A 188 -25.13 8.94 -3.91
N ALA A 189 -25.89 10.01 -4.03
CA ALA A 189 -25.43 11.20 -4.73
C ALA A 189 -24.12 11.78 -4.16
N PRO A 190 -23.91 11.86 -2.83
CA PRO A 190 -22.65 12.36 -2.28
C PRO A 190 -21.42 11.50 -2.68
N PHE A 191 -21.52 10.16 -2.64
CA PHE A 191 -20.41 9.29 -3.05
C PHE A 191 -20.16 9.38 -4.55
N GLN A 192 -21.21 9.34 -5.37
CA GLN A 192 -21.10 9.48 -6.82
C GLN A 192 -20.52 10.84 -7.24
N ASP A 193 -20.79 11.89 -6.47
CA ASP A 193 -20.21 13.21 -6.71
C ASP A 193 -18.72 13.23 -6.32
N LEU A 194 -18.35 12.63 -5.20
CA LEU A 194 -16.94 12.52 -4.80
C LEU A 194 -16.11 11.77 -5.84
N ILE A 195 -16.55 10.58 -6.29
CA ILE A 195 -15.76 9.82 -7.29
C ILE A 195 -15.64 10.54 -8.63
N ARG A 196 -16.71 11.20 -9.12
CA ARG A 196 -16.60 12.04 -10.32
C ARG A 196 -15.61 13.20 -10.14
N PHE A 197 -15.60 13.78 -8.95
CA PHE A 197 -14.67 14.86 -8.61
C PHE A 197 -13.22 14.37 -8.63
N LEU A 198 -12.91 13.26 -7.95
CA LEU A 198 -11.58 12.65 -7.94
C LEU A 198 -11.11 12.30 -9.36
N ILE A 199 -11.98 11.66 -10.16
CA ILE A 199 -11.67 11.32 -11.56
C ILE A 199 -11.39 12.57 -12.40
N SER A 200 -12.18 13.64 -12.24
CA SER A 200 -11.96 14.90 -12.99
C SER A 200 -10.67 15.62 -12.60
N HIS A 201 -10.12 15.33 -11.41
CA HIS A 201 -8.83 15.82 -10.94
C HIS A 201 -7.68 14.83 -11.17
N HIS A 202 -7.94 13.71 -11.88
CA HIS A 202 -6.96 12.67 -12.19
C HIS A 202 -6.33 12.01 -10.96
N VAL A 203 -7.05 11.98 -9.83
CA VAL A 203 -6.60 11.34 -8.60
C VAL A 203 -6.80 9.84 -8.70
N ALA A 204 -5.74 9.07 -8.47
CA ALA A 204 -5.81 7.62 -8.35
C ALA A 204 -6.27 7.21 -6.93
N ILE A 205 -6.73 5.98 -6.79
CA ILE A 205 -6.99 5.34 -5.49
C ILE A 205 -6.15 4.06 -5.42
N THR A 206 -5.38 3.90 -4.34
CA THR A 206 -4.68 2.64 -4.08
C THR A 206 -5.48 1.77 -3.12
N SER A 207 -5.89 0.60 -3.60
CA SER A 207 -6.48 -0.47 -2.83
C SER A 207 -5.43 -1.14 -1.93
N THR A 208 -5.83 -1.45 -0.68
CA THR A 208 -5.00 -2.20 0.28
C THR A 208 -5.85 -3.18 1.07
N LEU A 209 -6.69 -3.95 0.40
CA LEU A 209 -7.66 -4.86 1.03
C LEU A 209 -7.03 -5.88 2.01
N PRO A 210 -5.81 -6.42 1.78
CA PRO A 210 -5.20 -7.38 2.71
C PRO A 210 -4.98 -6.83 4.12
N VAL A 211 -4.65 -5.55 4.29
CA VAL A 211 -4.41 -4.96 5.62
C VAL A 211 -5.68 -4.96 6.47
N PHE A 212 -6.86 -4.91 5.84
CA PHE A 212 -8.16 -4.93 6.52
C PHE A 212 -8.68 -6.35 6.75
N GLU A 213 -8.23 -7.34 5.97
CA GLU A 213 -8.73 -8.72 6.04
C GLU A 213 -8.42 -9.40 7.38
N LEU A 214 -7.27 -9.13 8.02
CA LEU A 214 -6.93 -9.69 9.33
C LEU A 214 -7.98 -9.33 10.39
N SER A 215 -8.53 -8.13 10.33
CA SER A 215 -9.53 -7.64 11.27
C SER A 215 -10.95 -8.09 10.95
N ALA A 216 -11.18 -8.82 9.85
CA ALA A 216 -12.49 -9.31 9.44
C ALA A 216 -12.81 -10.64 10.15
N PRO A 217 -13.69 -10.66 11.18
CA PRO A 217 -14.02 -11.88 11.89
C PRO A 217 -14.75 -12.89 10.97
N GLY A 218 -14.53 -14.19 11.24
CA GLY A 218 -15.14 -15.28 10.49
C GLY A 218 -14.48 -15.63 9.17
N ARG A 219 -13.50 -14.84 8.69
CA ARG A 219 -12.75 -15.20 7.48
C ARG A 219 -11.66 -16.22 7.79
N PRO A 220 -11.48 -17.27 6.95
CA PRO A 220 -10.36 -18.18 7.08
C PRO A 220 -9.04 -17.42 6.85
N ALA A 221 -7.92 -17.98 7.35
CA ALA A 221 -6.61 -17.46 6.96
C ALA A 221 -6.38 -17.73 5.47
N PRO A 222 -6.00 -16.73 4.66
CA PRO A 222 -5.68 -16.95 3.25
C PRO A 222 -4.55 -17.97 3.09
N ALA A 223 -4.54 -18.72 1.98
CA ALA A 223 -3.50 -19.70 1.70
C ALA A 223 -2.11 -19.04 1.58
N SER A 224 -2.05 -17.87 0.91
CA SER A 224 -0.86 -17.02 0.83
C SER A 224 -0.30 -16.69 2.21
N MET A 225 -1.14 -16.20 3.12
CA MET A 225 -0.72 -15.84 4.48
C MET A 225 -0.30 -17.07 5.29
N THR A 226 -0.94 -18.23 5.11
CA THR A 226 -0.54 -19.47 5.78
C THR A 226 0.89 -19.86 5.39
N ARG A 227 1.26 -19.72 4.11
CA ARG A 227 2.64 -19.91 3.63
C ARG A 227 3.58 -18.81 4.12
N GLY A 228 3.10 -17.58 4.17
CA GLY A 228 3.85 -16.42 4.67
C GLY A 228 4.27 -16.55 6.14
N LEU A 229 3.50 -17.28 6.98
CA LEU A 229 3.83 -17.50 8.39
C LEU A 229 5.20 -18.18 8.60
N ASP A 230 5.65 -18.99 7.66
CA ASP A 230 6.95 -19.67 7.76
C ASP A 230 8.13 -18.70 7.53
N THR A 231 7.88 -17.53 6.95
CA THR A 231 8.90 -16.49 6.77
C THR A 231 9.05 -15.60 7.99
N LEU A 232 8.04 -15.56 8.88
CA LEU A 232 8.06 -14.75 10.09
C LEU A 232 9.00 -15.34 11.14
N ALA A 233 9.78 -14.49 11.79
CA ALA A 233 10.45 -14.81 13.03
C ALA A 233 9.42 -15.17 14.13
N ASP A 234 9.82 -15.96 15.12
CA ASP A 234 8.90 -16.51 16.14
C ASP A 234 8.05 -15.43 16.82
N PHE A 235 8.67 -14.29 17.13
CA PHE A 235 7.97 -13.16 17.75
C PHE A 235 6.91 -12.56 16.83
N ALA A 236 7.24 -12.29 15.57
CA ALA A 236 6.31 -11.74 14.58
C ALA A 236 5.15 -12.71 14.30
N ARG A 237 5.46 -14.02 14.22
CA ARG A 237 4.46 -15.08 14.06
C ARG A 237 3.50 -15.15 15.25
N LEU A 238 4.01 -15.11 16.47
CA LEU A 238 3.18 -15.10 17.69
C LEU A 238 2.29 -13.86 17.73
N ASN A 239 2.85 -12.70 17.38
CA ASN A 239 2.10 -11.44 17.31
C ASN A 239 0.93 -11.54 16.31
N TYR A 240 1.20 -12.00 15.10
CA TYR A 240 0.16 -12.22 14.08
C TYR A 240 -0.98 -13.09 14.62
N LEU A 241 -0.65 -14.26 15.16
CA LEU A 241 -1.65 -15.21 15.68
C LEU A 241 -2.46 -14.62 16.83
N THR A 242 -1.82 -13.86 17.71
CA THR A 242 -2.47 -13.20 18.85
C THR A 242 -3.44 -12.10 18.38
N LEU A 243 -3.01 -11.24 17.48
CA LEU A 243 -3.86 -10.16 16.94
C LEU A 243 -5.04 -10.72 16.17
N ARG A 244 -4.83 -11.77 15.37
CA ARG A 244 -5.91 -12.46 14.66
C ARG A 244 -6.92 -13.05 15.62
N ALA A 245 -6.48 -13.78 16.66
CA ALA A 245 -7.38 -14.36 17.65
C ALA A 245 -8.17 -13.28 18.40
N ALA A 246 -7.52 -12.19 18.81
CA ALA A 246 -8.17 -11.05 19.47
C ALA A 246 -9.23 -10.38 18.57
N SER A 247 -8.92 -10.18 17.30
CA SER A 247 -9.85 -9.61 16.32
C SER A 247 -11.09 -10.49 16.14
N HIS A 248 -10.90 -11.79 15.99
CA HIS A 248 -12.00 -12.75 15.78
C HIS A 248 -12.85 -12.98 17.02
N SER A 249 -12.34 -12.77 18.23
CA SER A 249 -13.06 -12.92 19.48
C SER A 249 -13.83 -11.67 19.93
N ASN A 250 -13.65 -10.54 19.27
CA ASN A 250 -14.31 -9.29 19.61
C ASN A 250 -15.73 -9.24 18.99
N PRO A 251 -16.82 -9.30 19.80
CA PRO A 251 -18.18 -9.30 19.29
C PRO A 251 -18.61 -7.96 18.65
N ASN A 252 -17.87 -6.87 18.91
CA ASN A 252 -18.13 -5.54 18.35
C ASN A 252 -17.21 -5.23 17.15
N ASN A 253 -16.62 -6.25 16.57
CA ASN A 253 -15.72 -6.06 15.42
C ASN A 253 -16.52 -6.06 14.11
N HIS A 254 -16.58 -4.91 13.46
CA HIS A 254 -17.22 -4.68 12.16
C HIS A 254 -16.26 -4.81 10.97
N GLY A 255 -15.08 -5.39 11.15
CA GLY A 255 -14.06 -5.50 10.10
C GLY A 255 -14.53 -6.23 8.84
N ALA A 256 -15.39 -7.27 8.98
CA ALA A 256 -15.93 -7.98 7.82
C ALA A 256 -16.89 -7.10 6.99
N GLU A 257 -17.72 -6.31 7.67
CA GLU A 257 -18.63 -5.36 7.03
C GLU A 257 -17.83 -4.23 6.36
N ALA A 258 -16.78 -3.74 7.03
CA ALA A 258 -15.91 -2.70 6.50
C ALA A 258 -15.15 -3.17 5.25
N LEU A 259 -14.55 -4.38 5.26
CA LEU A 259 -13.89 -4.96 4.10
C LEU A 259 -14.85 -5.10 2.90
N LYS A 260 -16.05 -5.62 3.15
CA LYS A 260 -17.06 -5.74 2.08
C LYS A 260 -17.48 -4.37 1.53
N LYS A 261 -17.63 -3.38 2.40
CA LYS A 261 -17.98 -2.01 2.01
C LYS A 261 -16.86 -1.40 1.18
N GLU A 262 -15.58 -1.58 1.57
CA GLU A 262 -14.45 -1.10 0.80
C GLU A 262 -14.42 -1.68 -0.61
N MET A 263 -14.57 -2.99 -0.74
CA MET A 263 -14.67 -3.67 -2.03
C MET A 263 -15.79 -3.08 -2.92
N GLU A 264 -16.96 -2.77 -2.33
CA GLU A 264 -18.09 -2.16 -3.04
C GLU A 264 -17.73 -0.75 -3.57
N LEU A 265 -17.08 0.08 -2.75
CA LEU A 265 -16.76 1.46 -3.08
C LEU A 265 -15.62 1.55 -4.10
N GLU A 266 -14.56 0.76 -3.95
CA GLU A 266 -13.48 0.66 -4.93
C GLU A 266 -13.99 0.17 -6.30
N ARG A 267 -14.89 -0.83 -6.28
CA ARG A 267 -15.53 -1.34 -7.50
C ARG A 267 -16.34 -0.24 -8.20
N ALA A 268 -17.08 0.57 -7.43
CA ALA A 268 -17.87 1.68 -7.97
C ALA A 268 -16.97 2.78 -8.57
N PHE A 269 -15.84 3.10 -7.92
CA PHE A 269 -14.85 4.06 -8.43
C PHE A 269 -14.25 3.60 -9.75
N ALA A 270 -13.77 2.36 -9.82
CA ALA A 270 -13.20 1.80 -11.04
C ALA A 270 -14.24 1.71 -12.18
N ALA A 271 -15.49 1.31 -11.87
CA ALA A 271 -16.57 1.26 -12.85
C ALA A 271 -16.94 2.65 -13.42
N ALA A 272 -16.72 3.72 -12.66
CA ALA A 272 -16.88 5.09 -13.12
C ALA A 272 -15.70 5.60 -13.97
N GLY A 273 -14.64 4.80 -14.17
CA GLY A 273 -13.45 5.13 -14.94
C GLY A 273 -12.30 5.68 -14.08
N GLY A 274 -12.36 5.54 -12.77
CA GLY A 274 -11.27 5.90 -11.86
C GLY A 274 -10.07 4.95 -11.98
N MET A 275 -8.86 5.47 -11.79
CA MET A 275 -7.63 4.68 -11.77
C MET A 275 -7.47 4.01 -10.40
N LEU A 276 -7.74 2.71 -10.31
CA LEU A 276 -7.48 1.91 -9.14
C LEU A 276 -6.08 1.30 -9.25
N LEU A 277 -5.30 1.37 -8.17
CA LEU A 277 -3.98 0.77 -8.01
C LEU A 277 -4.05 -0.34 -6.96
N ALA A 278 -3.10 -1.26 -6.97
CA ALA A 278 -3.03 -2.36 -6.01
C ALA A 278 -1.77 -2.27 -5.16
N GLY A 279 -1.90 -2.52 -3.85
CA GLY A 279 -0.80 -2.63 -2.91
C GLY A 279 -1.26 -3.18 -1.57
N PRO A 280 -0.51 -4.12 -0.93
CA PRO A 280 -1.00 -4.86 0.24
C PRO A 280 -0.76 -4.18 1.58
N ASP A 281 0.02 -3.10 1.65
CA ASP A 281 0.48 -2.45 2.88
C ASP A 281 1.14 -3.41 3.90
N PRO A 282 2.26 -4.05 3.56
CA PRO A 282 2.84 -5.14 4.35
C PRO A 282 3.71 -4.63 5.51
N THR A 283 3.11 -3.93 6.44
CA THR A 283 3.79 -3.32 7.61
C THR A 283 3.74 -4.16 8.88
N GLY A 284 3.11 -5.34 8.84
CA GLY A 284 2.75 -6.10 10.03
C GLY A 284 1.44 -5.64 10.68
N SER A 285 1.00 -4.41 10.44
CA SER A 285 -0.39 -4.01 10.63
C SER A 285 -1.27 -4.87 9.72
N GLY A 286 -2.38 -5.42 10.23
CA GLY A 286 -3.15 -6.38 9.46
C GLY A 286 -2.47 -7.74 9.23
N GLY A 287 -1.21 -7.92 9.66
CA GLY A 287 -0.46 -9.17 9.54
C GLY A 287 0.00 -9.49 8.12
N VAL A 288 -0.02 -8.53 7.22
CA VAL A 288 0.36 -8.71 5.83
C VAL A 288 1.87 -8.86 5.70
N VAL A 289 2.31 -9.85 4.91
CA VAL A 289 3.72 -10.10 4.58
C VAL A 289 3.97 -9.78 3.11
N ALA A 290 5.08 -9.11 2.85
CA ALA A 290 5.52 -8.71 1.50
C ALA A 290 5.46 -9.88 0.51
N GLY A 291 5.03 -9.63 -0.71
CA GLY A 291 4.83 -10.60 -1.77
C GLY A 291 3.56 -11.44 -1.59
N PHE A 292 3.36 -12.05 -0.42
CA PHE A 292 2.15 -12.83 -0.13
C PHE A 292 0.91 -11.92 -0.09
N GLY A 293 1.03 -10.73 0.47
CA GLY A 293 -0.01 -9.72 0.45
C GLY A 293 -0.33 -9.24 -0.96
N ASP A 294 0.70 -9.11 -1.81
CA ASP A 294 0.53 -8.66 -3.21
C ASP A 294 -0.33 -9.64 -4.02
N LEU A 295 -0.09 -10.94 -3.87
CA LEU A 295 -0.95 -11.95 -4.51
C LEU A 295 -2.34 -11.96 -3.90
N ARG A 296 -2.45 -11.80 -2.56
CA ARG A 296 -3.74 -11.73 -1.89
C ARG A 296 -4.57 -10.52 -2.31
N GLU A 297 -3.94 -9.39 -2.57
CA GLU A 297 -4.61 -8.21 -3.11
C GLU A 297 -5.32 -8.53 -4.43
N VAL A 298 -4.64 -9.21 -5.35
CA VAL A 298 -5.25 -9.62 -6.64
C VAL A 298 -6.44 -10.55 -6.44
N GLU A 299 -6.36 -11.49 -5.49
CA GLU A 299 -7.49 -12.38 -5.15
C GLU A 299 -8.67 -11.60 -4.56
N LEU A 300 -8.39 -10.63 -3.67
CA LEU A 300 -9.43 -9.80 -3.05
C LEU A 300 -10.10 -8.85 -4.06
N LEU A 301 -9.37 -8.35 -5.04
CA LEU A 301 -9.96 -7.61 -6.16
C LEU A 301 -10.94 -8.48 -6.96
N VAL A 302 -10.62 -9.77 -7.19
CA VAL A 302 -11.57 -10.70 -7.83
C VAL A 302 -12.78 -10.96 -6.92
N GLU A 303 -12.58 -11.10 -5.61
CA GLU A 303 -13.67 -11.21 -4.63
C GLU A 303 -14.55 -9.94 -4.63
N ALA A 304 -13.97 -8.76 -4.83
CA ALA A 304 -14.68 -7.50 -4.98
C ALA A 304 -15.53 -7.40 -6.27
N GLY A 305 -15.39 -8.39 -7.18
CA GLY A 305 -16.18 -8.52 -8.41
C GLY A 305 -15.48 -8.05 -9.68
N PHE A 306 -14.16 -7.83 -9.64
CA PHE A 306 -13.37 -7.69 -10.86
C PHE A 306 -13.16 -9.07 -11.52
N SER A 307 -13.06 -9.14 -12.83
CA SER A 307 -12.56 -10.34 -13.49
C SER A 307 -11.08 -10.55 -13.16
N SER A 308 -10.57 -11.77 -13.25
CA SER A 308 -9.13 -12.05 -13.06
C SER A 308 -8.24 -11.17 -13.93
N ALA A 309 -8.66 -10.90 -15.17
CA ALA A 309 -7.90 -10.05 -16.09
C ALA A 309 -7.88 -8.58 -15.63
N GLU A 310 -9.02 -8.05 -15.14
CA GLU A 310 -9.09 -6.69 -14.58
C GLU A 310 -8.23 -6.57 -13.31
N ALA A 311 -8.30 -7.53 -12.40
CA ALA A 311 -7.50 -7.53 -11.17
C ALA A 311 -5.98 -7.56 -11.47
N ILE A 312 -5.56 -8.41 -12.40
CA ILE A 312 -4.16 -8.45 -12.87
C ILE A 312 -3.77 -7.14 -13.56
N HIS A 313 -4.67 -6.54 -14.36
CA HIS A 313 -4.43 -5.23 -14.99
C HIS A 313 -4.24 -4.12 -13.95
N ILE A 314 -5.06 -4.09 -12.90
CA ILE A 314 -4.93 -3.15 -11.78
C ILE A 314 -3.56 -3.31 -11.09
N ALA A 315 -3.14 -4.56 -10.83
CA ALA A 315 -1.89 -4.86 -10.15
C ALA A 315 -0.63 -4.68 -11.03
N THR A 316 -0.78 -4.51 -12.35
CA THR A 316 0.36 -4.42 -13.29
C THR A 316 0.33 -3.14 -14.11
N SER A 317 -0.57 -3.03 -15.10
CA SER A 317 -0.60 -1.92 -16.05
C SER A 317 -0.92 -0.58 -15.40
N ASN A 318 -1.89 -0.55 -14.46
CA ASN A 318 -2.26 0.70 -13.79
C ASN A 318 -1.10 1.24 -12.95
N GLY A 319 -0.40 0.35 -12.20
CA GLY A 319 0.79 0.74 -11.46
C GLY A 319 1.92 1.25 -12.36
N ALA A 320 2.16 0.58 -13.49
CA ALA A 320 3.15 1.03 -14.48
C ALA A 320 2.76 2.38 -15.11
N GLN A 321 1.47 2.59 -15.39
CA GLN A 321 0.96 3.87 -15.90
C GLN A 321 1.15 5.00 -14.88
N PHE A 322 0.81 4.75 -13.61
CA PHE A 322 0.96 5.72 -12.53
C PHE A 322 2.43 6.13 -12.34
N LEU A 323 3.35 5.18 -12.44
CA LEU A 323 4.80 5.45 -12.37
C LEU A 323 5.39 6.05 -13.66
N GLY A 324 4.60 6.22 -14.72
CA GLY A 324 5.10 6.70 -16.02
C GLY A 324 6.01 5.70 -16.75
N LEU A 325 5.87 4.40 -16.46
CA LEU A 325 6.71 3.31 -16.98
C LEU A 325 5.97 2.35 -17.92
N LEU A 326 4.73 2.67 -18.31
CA LEU A 326 3.90 1.76 -19.11
C LEU A 326 4.51 1.41 -20.48
N ASP A 327 5.35 2.25 -21.03
CA ASP A 327 6.12 1.98 -22.25
C ASP A 327 7.16 0.87 -22.08
N ARG A 328 7.62 0.62 -20.85
CA ARG A 328 8.69 -0.32 -20.51
C ARG A 328 8.22 -1.58 -19.80
N ILE A 329 7.23 -1.47 -18.91
CA ILE A 329 6.74 -2.56 -18.05
C ILE A 329 5.20 -2.61 -18.01
N GLY A 330 4.60 -3.48 -17.18
CA GLY A 330 3.16 -3.53 -16.91
C GLY A 330 2.33 -4.31 -17.93
N THR A 331 2.89 -4.64 -19.09
CA THR A 331 2.26 -5.51 -20.11
C THR A 331 3.30 -6.35 -20.82
N LEU A 332 2.90 -7.51 -21.33
CA LEU A 332 3.75 -8.37 -22.15
C LEU A 332 3.65 -7.93 -23.62
N ALA A 333 4.70 -7.30 -24.14
CA ALA A 333 4.78 -6.89 -25.53
C ALA A 333 6.25 -6.87 -26.01
N PRO A 334 6.51 -7.12 -27.32
CA PRO A 334 7.85 -6.98 -27.88
C PRO A 334 8.42 -5.58 -27.65
N GLY A 335 9.67 -5.50 -27.21
CA GLY A 335 10.37 -4.24 -26.96
C GLY A 335 10.27 -3.72 -25.53
N LYS A 336 9.43 -4.34 -24.66
CA LYS A 336 9.41 -4.04 -23.22
C LYS A 336 10.45 -4.85 -22.46
N ASN A 337 10.68 -4.48 -21.20
CA ASN A 337 11.52 -5.25 -20.29
C ASN A 337 10.99 -6.67 -20.16
N ALA A 338 11.90 -7.62 -20.02
CA ALA A 338 11.53 -9.01 -19.76
C ALA A 338 11.23 -9.23 -18.26
N ASP A 339 10.20 -8.55 -17.78
CA ASP A 339 9.64 -8.64 -16.43
C ASP A 339 8.35 -9.44 -16.52
N LEU A 340 8.39 -10.72 -16.13
CA LEU A 340 7.26 -11.62 -16.26
C LEU A 340 7.29 -12.70 -15.17
N VAL A 341 6.12 -13.26 -14.90
CA VAL A 341 5.92 -14.31 -13.90
C VAL A 341 5.43 -15.58 -14.58
N LEU A 342 6.11 -16.69 -14.33
CA LEU A 342 5.66 -18.00 -14.74
C LEU A 342 4.91 -18.66 -13.58
N ILE A 343 3.65 -19.01 -13.82
CA ILE A 343 2.73 -19.56 -12.83
C ILE A 343 2.34 -20.98 -13.26
N HIS A 344 2.35 -21.93 -12.34
CA HIS A 344 1.88 -23.28 -12.57
C HIS A 344 0.35 -23.34 -12.42
N GLY A 345 -0.37 -23.03 -13.49
CA GLY A 345 -1.83 -22.99 -13.51
C GLY A 345 -2.38 -21.95 -14.48
N ASP A 346 -3.66 -21.63 -14.32
CA ASP A 346 -4.36 -20.68 -15.18
C ASP A 346 -5.17 -19.67 -14.32
N PRO A 347 -4.54 -18.59 -13.83
CA PRO A 347 -5.22 -17.57 -13.01
C PRO A 347 -6.42 -16.90 -13.72
N SER A 348 -6.51 -17.01 -15.04
CA SER A 348 -7.66 -16.47 -15.77
C SER A 348 -8.94 -17.27 -15.53
N LYS A 349 -8.83 -18.54 -15.12
CA LYS A 349 -9.95 -19.42 -14.79
C LYS A 349 -10.19 -19.55 -13.30
N ASP A 350 -9.11 -19.61 -12.53
CA ASP A 350 -9.15 -19.66 -11.06
C ASP A 350 -8.04 -18.75 -10.52
N ILE A 351 -8.43 -17.64 -9.95
CA ILE A 351 -7.48 -16.66 -9.46
C ILE A 351 -6.56 -17.18 -8.37
N ALA A 352 -6.98 -18.18 -7.58
CA ALA A 352 -6.13 -18.81 -6.58
C ALA A 352 -4.88 -19.50 -7.17
N GLU A 353 -4.89 -19.80 -8.47
CA GLU A 353 -3.70 -20.30 -9.16
C GLU A 353 -2.55 -19.27 -9.23
N ILE A 354 -2.83 -17.96 -9.01
CA ILE A 354 -1.81 -16.91 -8.97
C ILE A 354 -0.77 -17.15 -7.90
N GLU A 355 -1.12 -17.86 -6.83
CA GLU A 355 -0.22 -18.22 -5.74
C GLU A 355 0.88 -19.25 -6.13
N LYS A 356 0.73 -19.91 -7.27
CA LYS A 356 1.64 -20.98 -7.72
C LYS A 356 2.77 -20.43 -8.59
N VAL A 357 3.45 -19.39 -8.10
CA VAL A 357 4.61 -18.80 -8.78
C VAL A 357 5.75 -19.81 -8.84
N GLU A 358 6.24 -20.08 -10.05
CA GLU A 358 7.38 -20.99 -10.30
C GLU A 358 8.67 -20.21 -10.51
N THR A 359 8.67 -19.29 -11.47
CA THR A 359 9.85 -18.49 -11.83
C THR A 359 9.43 -17.05 -12.09
N VAL A 360 10.18 -16.10 -11.56
CA VAL A 360 10.01 -14.68 -11.84
C VAL A 360 11.20 -14.20 -12.65
N PHE A 361 10.92 -13.52 -13.75
CA PHE A 361 11.94 -12.88 -14.57
C PHE A 361 11.92 -11.37 -14.29
N LYS A 362 13.07 -10.82 -13.93
CA LYS A 362 13.32 -9.39 -13.82
C LYS A 362 14.49 -9.03 -14.73
N ASP A 363 14.30 -8.09 -15.64
CA ASP A 363 15.29 -7.71 -16.65
C ASP A 363 15.83 -8.93 -17.44
N GLY A 364 15.01 -9.94 -17.65
CA GLY A 364 15.38 -11.19 -18.34
C GLY A 364 16.15 -12.21 -17.49
N VAL A 365 16.44 -11.91 -16.24
CA VAL A 365 17.08 -12.84 -15.30
C VAL A 365 16.00 -13.60 -14.53
N GLY A 366 16.04 -14.94 -14.62
CA GLY A 366 15.08 -15.82 -13.95
C GLY A 366 15.46 -16.14 -12.50
N TYR A 367 14.48 -16.03 -11.61
CA TYR A 367 14.60 -16.32 -10.18
C TYR A 367 13.63 -17.43 -9.78
N ASP A 368 14.13 -18.47 -9.14
CA ASP A 368 13.35 -19.57 -8.60
C ASP A 368 12.61 -19.10 -7.33
N SER A 369 11.27 -19.05 -7.41
CA SER A 369 10.41 -18.55 -6.34
C SER A 369 10.62 -19.31 -5.03
N ALA A 370 10.62 -20.65 -5.07
CA ALA A 370 10.73 -21.48 -3.88
C ALA A 370 12.07 -21.29 -3.16
N LYS A 371 13.18 -21.14 -3.90
CA LYS A 371 14.50 -20.89 -3.32
C LYS A 371 14.59 -19.52 -2.67
N LEU A 372 13.98 -18.49 -3.27
CA LEU A 372 13.96 -17.16 -2.67
C LEU A 372 13.16 -17.16 -1.35
N ILE A 373 11.97 -17.77 -1.33
CA ILE A 373 11.16 -17.89 -0.10
C ILE A 373 11.92 -18.67 0.97
N GLU A 374 12.53 -19.79 0.62
CA GLU A 374 13.31 -20.60 1.58
C GLU A 374 14.49 -19.82 2.17
N SER A 375 15.13 -18.96 1.39
CA SER A 375 16.27 -18.15 1.84
C SER A 375 15.93 -17.14 2.94
N VAL A 376 14.64 -16.87 3.16
CA VAL A 376 14.15 -15.89 4.15
C VAL A 376 13.26 -16.54 5.22
N ARG A 377 13.24 -17.87 5.33
CA ARG A 377 12.48 -18.58 6.35
C ARG A 377 12.85 -18.09 7.76
N GLY A 378 11.85 -17.67 8.55
CA GLY A 378 12.03 -17.15 9.90
C GLY A 378 12.80 -15.83 9.98
N GLN A 379 12.85 -15.03 8.89
CA GLN A 379 13.67 -13.81 8.83
C GLN A 379 12.88 -12.50 8.94
N VAL A 380 11.56 -12.53 8.78
CA VAL A 380 10.72 -11.30 8.83
C VAL A 380 10.41 -10.94 10.27
N GLY A 381 10.68 -9.70 10.67
CA GLY A 381 10.48 -9.18 12.02
C GLY A 381 11.72 -9.24 12.89
N ILE A 382 11.56 -9.00 14.20
CA ILE A 382 12.64 -9.08 15.18
C ILE A 382 13.09 -10.53 15.35
N ARG A 383 14.41 -10.73 15.35
CA ARG A 383 15.09 -12.03 15.51
C ARG A 383 15.78 -12.10 16.87
#